data_1d8f7315fa4e8cbf358c614d3d0223f7
#
_entry.id   1d8f7315fa4e8cbf358c614d3d0223f7
#
_cell.length_a   1.000
_cell.length_b   1.000
_cell.length_c   1.000
_cell.angle_alpha   90.00
_cell.angle_beta   90.00
_cell.angle_gamma   90.00
#
_symmetry.space_group_name_H-M   'P 1'
#
loop_
_entity.id
_entity.type
_entity.pdbx_description
1 polymer ?
#
loop_
_entity_poly.entity_id
_entity_poly.type
_entity_poly.pdbx_seq_one_letter_code
_entity_poly.pdbx_strand_id
1 'polypeptide(L)'
;MAKPRVKAAGGLPAIKYVLEMARGTGELTDTMRRMRSKNTCKTCALGMGGQNGGMVNEAGHFPSVCKKAVQAQAADMQPAIPEEFFEATSLEQLRGLSSREAENLGRLAFPVVSRGGQFQRITWDEALDIAGRALREADPRRTFWYASGRSGNESAFLLQLVARAYGSPHVHNCSFYCHNASSVALADIYGSGTASVTLEDLGKADLVLLAGANPASNHPRLLTQLIHLRRRGGKVIVVNPIRELGLQRFRLPSDARSLVAGSQVSDLYLQPRIGGDIALFTALLRLVGWDEQFVEAHTSGADQLREHLADLQVEQLAKAAGVPMADLEAAAELITGARNGIFMWCMGLTHHTHGTDNVRALGNLALARGFLGRPGAGLMPIRGHSNVQGVGS
;
A
#
# COMPACT_ATOMS: atom_id res chain seq x y z
N MET A 1 -12.11 33.00 20.97
CA MET A 1 -11.30 32.70 19.76
C MET A 1 -11.89 31.51 19.06
N ALA A 2 -12.34 31.64 17.80
CA ALA A 2 -12.86 30.51 17.00
C ALA A 2 -11.72 29.52 16.76
N LYS A 3 -11.93 28.23 17.10
CA LYS A 3 -10.96 27.17 16.79
C LYS A 3 -10.63 27.19 15.29
N PRO A 4 -9.35 27.19 14.88
CA PRO A 4 -9.00 27.23 13.47
C PRO A 4 -9.69 26.05 12.76
N ARG A 5 -10.42 26.34 11.69
CA ARG A 5 -11.12 25.32 10.88
C ARG A 5 -10.07 24.36 10.33
N VAL A 6 -10.05 23.12 10.81
CA VAL A 6 -9.15 22.08 10.28
C VAL A 6 -9.42 21.93 8.79
N LYS A 7 -8.44 22.22 7.96
CA LYS A 7 -8.51 21.96 6.52
C LYS A 7 -8.73 20.45 6.33
N ALA A 8 -9.52 20.06 5.33
CA ALA A 8 -9.74 18.67 4.99
C ALA A 8 -9.08 18.35 3.64
N ALA A 9 -8.49 17.18 3.50
CA ALA A 9 -7.98 16.70 2.22
C ALA A 9 -9.12 16.17 1.32
N GLY A 10 -8.89 16.02 0.02
CA GLY A 10 -9.90 15.54 -0.95
C GLY A 10 -10.89 16.62 -1.39
N GLY A 11 -12.12 16.24 -1.71
CA GLY A 11 -13.21 17.15 -2.08
C GLY A 11 -13.09 17.75 -3.48
N LEU A 12 -13.62 18.98 -3.67
CA LEU A 12 -13.65 19.66 -4.98
C LEU A 12 -12.29 19.79 -5.67
N PRO A 13 -11.17 20.10 -4.99
CA PRO A 13 -9.86 20.12 -5.62
C PRO A 13 -9.46 18.77 -6.22
N ALA A 14 -9.81 17.65 -5.57
CA ALA A 14 -9.54 16.32 -6.10
C ALA A 14 -10.43 16.00 -7.31
N ILE A 15 -11.69 16.44 -7.30
CA ILE A 15 -12.61 16.28 -8.43
C ILE A 15 -12.10 17.09 -9.64
N LYS A 16 -11.75 18.37 -9.43
CA LYS A 16 -11.20 19.24 -10.48
C LYS A 16 -9.95 18.60 -11.11
N TYR A 17 -9.02 18.15 -10.29
CA TYR A 17 -7.82 17.46 -10.74
C TYR A 17 -8.12 16.22 -11.61
N VAL A 18 -9.09 15.38 -11.18
CA VAL A 18 -9.51 14.18 -11.94
C VAL A 18 -10.10 14.56 -13.29
N LEU A 19 -10.91 15.61 -13.35
CA LEU A 19 -11.50 16.10 -14.60
C LEU A 19 -10.45 16.68 -15.55
N GLU A 20 -9.48 17.43 -15.04
CA GLU A 20 -8.35 17.96 -15.82
C GLU A 20 -7.50 16.82 -16.41
N MET A 21 -7.18 15.81 -15.58
CA MET A 21 -6.46 14.63 -16.05
C MET A 21 -7.24 13.86 -17.11
N ALA A 22 -8.55 13.63 -16.91
CA ALA A 22 -9.39 12.92 -17.87
C ALA A 22 -9.51 13.65 -19.21
N ARG A 23 -9.51 14.99 -19.21
CA ARG A 23 -9.50 15.80 -20.44
C ARG A 23 -8.18 15.72 -21.19
N GLY A 24 -7.07 15.60 -20.47
CA GLY A 24 -5.72 15.50 -21.06
C GLY A 24 -5.44 14.14 -21.74
N THR A 25 -6.30 13.14 -21.57
CA THR A 25 -6.10 11.80 -22.15
C THR A 25 -6.73 11.58 -23.52
N GLY A 26 -7.28 12.61 -24.15
CA GLY A 26 -8.01 12.51 -25.42
C GLY A 26 -9.52 12.52 -25.22
N GLU A 27 -10.26 11.66 -25.93
CA GLU A 27 -11.72 11.65 -25.83
C GLU A 27 -12.22 11.13 -24.46
N LEU A 28 -13.08 11.91 -23.83
CA LEU A 28 -13.71 11.57 -22.54
C LEU A 28 -14.48 10.24 -22.62
N THR A 29 -15.05 9.91 -23.78
CA THR A 29 -15.72 8.66 -24.09
C THR A 29 -14.82 7.46 -23.96
N ASP A 30 -13.60 7.54 -24.45
CA ASP A 30 -12.60 6.47 -24.36
C ASP A 30 -12.17 6.26 -22.91
N THR A 31 -11.92 7.33 -22.18
CA THR A 31 -11.62 7.26 -20.76
C THR A 31 -12.73 6.57 -19.99
N MET A 32 -13.99 6.95 -20.23
CA MET A 32 -15.16 6.32 -19.58
C MET A 32 -15.34 4.84 -19.98
N ARG A 33 -15.09 4.48 -21.24
CA ARG A 33 -15.13 3.09 -21.71
C ARG A 33 -14.08 2.24 -20.98
N ARG A 34 -12.86 2.73 -20.86
CA ARG A 34 -11.76 2.05 -20.14
C ARG A 34 -12.05 1.93 -18.66
N MET A 35 -12.59 2.98 -18.01
CA MET A 35 -12.99 2.95 -16.62
C MET A 35 -14.08 1.92 -16.33
N ARG A 36 -14.84 1.50 -17.32
CA ARG A 36 -15.87 0.46 -17.22
C ARG A 36 -15.37 -0.95 -17.49
N SER A 37 -14.17 -1.12 -18.00
CA SER A 37 -13.60 -2.45 -18.27
C SER A 37 -13.23 -3.19 -16.98
N LYS A 38 -13.06 -4.51 -17.08
CA LYS A 38 -12.61 -5.35 -15.97
C LYS A 38 -11.13 -5.07 -15.65
N ASN A 39 -10.75 -5.20 -14.38
CA ASN A 39 -9.38 -5.03 -13.91
C ASN A 39 -8.71 -3.73 -14.36
N THR A 40 -9.49 -2.66 -14.42
CA THR A 40 -9.04 -1.37 -14.95
C THR A 40 -7.99 -0.72 -14.09
N CYS A 41 -8.15 -0.76 -12.76
CA CYS A 41 -7.23 -0.09 -11.85
C CYS A 41 -6.03 -0.97 -11.52
N LYS A 42 -4.83 -0.47 -11.84
CA LYS A 42 -3.54 -1.11 -11.58
C LYS A 42 -2.72 -0.39 -10.50
N THR A 43 -3.38 0.40 -9.66
CA THR A 43 -2.67 1.26 -8.70
C THR A 43 -2.55 0.64 -7.32
N CYS A 44 -3.60 0.04 -6.79
CA CYS A 44 -3.59 -0.59 -5.46
C CYS A 44 -4.58 -1.76 -5.37
N ALA A 45 -4.46 -2.55 -4.29
CA ALA A 45 -5.31 -3.72 -4.05
C ALA A 45 -6.80 -3.40 -3.84
N LEU A 46 -7.15 -2.16 -3.45
CA LEU A 46 -8.54 -1.68 -3.37
C LEU A 46 -9.05 -1.12 -4.69
N GLY A 47 -8.54 -1.62 -5.79
CA GLY A 47 -8.70 -1.14 -7.14
C GLY A 47 -10.13 -0.83 -7.58
N MET A 48 -10.23 -0.36 -8.79
CA MET A 48 -11.49 -0.04 -9.45
C MET A 48 -11.81 -1.12 -10.47
N GLY A 49 -13.05 -1.54 -10.49
CA GLY A 49 -13.56 -2.41 -11.53
C GLY A 49 -13.24 -3.89 -11.36
N GLY A 50 -12.35 -4.31 -10.49
CA GLY A 50 -12.03 -5.69 -10.19
C GLY A 50 -12.38 -6.69 -11.30
N GLN A 51 -12.79 -7.89 -10.97
CA GLN A 51 -13.26 -8.87 -11.96
C GLN A 51 -14.66 -8.56 -12.51
N ASN A 52 -15.45 -7.81 -11.76
CA ASN A 52 -16.82 -7.43 -12.18
C ASN A 52 -16.84 -6.27 -13.19
N GLY A 53 -15.78 -5.49 -13.27
CA GLY A 53 -15.71 -4.33 -14.15
C GLY A 53 -16.58 -3.15 -13.69
N GLY A 54 -16.74 -2.17 -14.54
CA GLY A 54 -17.76 -1.13 -14.40
C GLY A 54 -17.62 -0.20 -13.20
N MET A 55 -16.43 0.01 -12.64
CA MET A 55 -16.22 0.79 -11.42
C MET A 55 -16.88 0.20 -10.17
N VAL A 56 -17.06 -1.10 -10.13
CA VAL A 56 -17.55 -1.85 -8.96
C VAL A 56 -16.37 -2.47 -8.22
N ASN A 57 -16.30 -2.40 -6.90
CA ASN A 57 -15.29 -3.10 -6.11
C ASN A 57 -15.72 -4.54 -5.79
N GLU A 58 -14.87 -5.30 -5.10
CA GLU A 58 -15.13 -6.71 -4.74
C GLU A 58 -16.35 -6.87 -3.83
N ALA A 59 -16.68 -5.84 -3.03
CA ALA A 59 -17.87 -5.81 -2.17
C ALA A 59 -19.14 -5.29 -2.90
N GLY A 60 -19.11 -5.15 -4.23
CA GLY A 60 -20.26 -4.70 -5.03
C GLY A 60 -20.58 -3.20 -4.97
N HIS A 61 -19.75 -2.38 -4.33
CA HIS A 61 -20.02 -0.94 -4.21
C HIS A 61 -19.70 -0.19 -5.50
N PHE A 62 -20.62 0.67 -5.92
CA PHE A 62 -20.53 1.57 -7.06
C PHE A 62 -20.84 3.02 -6.64
N PRO A 63 -20.17 4.07 -7.17
CA PRO A 63 -18.95 4.02 -7.98
C PRO A 63 -17.68 3.87 -7.15
N SER A 64 -16.76 3.03 -7.60
CA SER A 64 -15.47 2.80 -6.97
C SER A 64 -14.33 3.43 -7.76
N VAL A 65 -14.25 4.76 -7.74
CA VAL A 65 -13.23 5.55 -8.46
C VAL A 65 -12.36 6.34 -7.51
N CYS A 66 -11.08 6.50 -7.83
CA CYS A 66 -10.21 7.42 -7.12
C CYS A 66 -9.27 8.16 -8.10
N LYS A 67 -8.67 9.26 -7.62
CA LYS A 67 -7.73 10.05 -8.44
C LYS A 67 -6.53 9.24 -8.94
N LYS A 68 -6.04 8.27 -8.14
CA LYS A 68 -4.89 7.44 -8.52
C LYS A 68 -5.22 6.49 -9.67
N ALA A 69 -6.44 5.95 -9.71
CA ALA A 69 -6.89 5.13 -10.83
C ALA A 69 -6.93 5.94 -12.13
N VAL A 70 -7.46 7.16 -12.08
CA VAL A 70 -7.49 8.06 -13.25
C VAL A 70 -6.10 8.48 -13.69
N GLN A 71 -5.19 8.78 -12.75
CA GLN A 71 -3.79 9.07 -13.08
C GLN A 71 -3.11 7.90 -13.78
N ALA A 72 -3.28 6.67 -13.27
CA ALA A 72 -2.68 5.49 -13.88
C ALA A 72 -3.21 5.25 -15.30
N GLN A 73 -4.51 5.43 -15.51
CA GLN A 73 -5.11 5.32 -16.83
C GLN A 73 -4.64 6.42 -17.79
N ALA A 74 -4.53 7.66 -17.30
CA ALA A 74 -4.00 8.76 -18.10
C ALA A 74 -2.59 8.45 -18.61
N ALA A 75 -1.72 7.93 -17.75
CA ALA A 75 -0.38 7.51 -18.15
C ALA A 75 -0.40 6.35 -19.17
N ASP A 76 -1.29 5.37 -18.99
CA ASP A 76 -1.41 4.22 -19.90
C ASP A 76 -2.01 4.58 -21.27
N MET A 77 -2.79 5.68 -21.34
CA MET A 77 -3.46 6.15 -22.56
C MET A 77 -2.66 7.13 -23.39
N GLN A 78 -1.48 7.52 -22.95
CA GLN A 78 -0.63 8.43 -23.73
C GLN A 78 -0.27 7.80 -25.09
N PRO A 79 -0.17 8.64 -26.15
CA PRO A 79 0.25 8.17 -27.47
C PRO A 79 1.68 7.64 -27.45
N ALA A 80 2.06 6.95 -28.51
CA ALA A 80 3.45 6.57 -28.74
C ALA A 80 4.32 7.81 -28.93
N ILE A 81 5.53 7.76 -28.42
CA ILE A 81 6.56 8.78 -28.74
C ILE A 81 6.89 8.59 -30.23
N PRO A 82 6.82 9.67 -31.05
CA PRO A 82 7.16 9.59 -32.47
C PRO A 82 8.63 9.21 -32.69
N GLU A 83 8.91 8.51 -33.78
CA GLU A 83 10.28 8.12 -34.11
C GLU A 83 11.19 9.33 -34.35
N GLU A 84 10.65 10.36 -34.99
CA GLU A 84 11.33 11.61 -35.29
C GLU A 84 11.82 12.36 -34.04
N PHE A 85 11.15 12.12 -32.89
CA PHE A 85 11.59 12.67 -31.62
C PHE A 85 12.98 12.13 -31.22
N PHE A 86 13.22 10.84 -31.42
CA PHE A 86 14.50 10.22 -31.08
C PHE A 86 15.61 10.62 -32.06
N GLU A 87 15.27 10.86 -33.32
CA GLU A 87 16.21 11.37 -34.32
C GLU A 87 16.63 12.81 -34.02
N ALA A 88 15.72 13.62 -33.52
CA ALA A 88 15.94 15.04 -33.23
C ALA A 88 16.53 15.32 -31.84
N THR A 89 16.55 14.34 -30.94
CA THR A 89 16.85 14.57 -29.52
C THR A 89 18.07 13.77 -29.07
N SER A 90 19.12 14.47 -28.61
CA SER A 90 20.30 13.80 -28.06
C SER A 90 20.05 13.19 -26.68
N LEU A 91 20.89 12.21 -26.29
CA LEU A 91 20.87 11.63 -24.94
C LEU A 91 21.13 12.68 -23.85
N GLU A 92 21.91 13.69 -24.14
CA GLU A 92 22.19 14.78 -23.20
C GLU A 92 20.93 15.61 -22.95
N GLN A 93 20.20 15.96 -24.03
CA GLN A 93 18.91 16.66 -23.92
C GLN A 93 17.88 15.82 -23.13
N LEU A 94 17.81 14.51 -23.38
CA LEU A 94 16.92 13.60 -22.64
C LEU A 94 17.28 13.53 -21.15
N ARG A 95 18.56 13.52 -20.79
CA ARG A 95 19.03 13.55 -19.39
C ARG A 95 18.69 14.86 -18.69
N GLY A 96 18.56 15.95 -19.42
CA GLY A 96 18.15 17.25 -18.90
C GLY A 96 16.66 17.35 -18.54
N LEU A 97 15.83 16.40 -18.97
CA LEU A 97 14.39 16.39 -18.66
C LEU A 97 14.15 16.02 -17.20
N SER A 98 13.21 16.69 -16.56
CA SER A 98 12.64 16.22 -15.32
C SER A 98 11.84 14.94 -15.54
N SER A 99 11.65 14.12 -14.49
CA SER A 99 10.85 12.89 -14.57
C SER A 99 9.43 13.15 -15.11
N ARG A 100 8.85 14.31 -14.82
CA ARG A 100 7.52 14.70 -15.30
C ARG A 100 7.51 15.01 -16.79
N GLU A 101 8.52 15.72 -17.28
CA GLU A 101 8.66 16.01 -18.70
C GLU A 101 8.88 14.72 -19.49
N ALA A 102 9.77 13.84 -19.01
CA ALA A 102 10.00 12.53 -19.62
C ALA A 102 8.73 11.67 -19.66
N GLU A 103 7.94 11.66 -18.57
CA GLU A 103 6.65 10.92 -18.53
C GLU A 103 5.64 11.51 -19.53
N ASN A 104 5.63 12.80 -19.74
CA ASN A 104 4.72 13.49 -20.66
C ASN A 104 5.06 13.34 -22.14
N LEU A 105 6.25 12.83 -22.50
CA LEU A 105 6.61 12.55 -23.89
C LEU A 105 5.70 11.50 -24.55
N GLY A 106 5.20 10.56 -23.77
CA GLY A 106 4.36 9.48 -24.26
C GLY A 106 4.86 8.09 -23.89
N ARG A 107 4.45 7.10 -24.68
CA ARG A 107 4.77 5.67 -24.47
C ARG A 107 5.83 5.21 -25.49
N LEU A 108 6.84 4.49 -25.02
CA LEU A 108 7.78 3.80 -25.90
C LEU A 108 7.06 2.61 -26.56
N ALA A 109 6.86 2.69 -27.89
CA ALA A 109 6.07 1.71 -28.64
C ALA A 109 6.90 0.74 -29.50
N PHE A 110 8.21 0.96 -29.59
CA PHE A 110 9.14 0.15 -30.36
C PHE A 110 10.51 0.10 -29.67
N PRO A 111 11.35 -0.90 -29.95
CA PRO A 111 12.68 -0.97 -29.37
C PRO A 111 13.59 0.14 -29.94
N VAL A 112 14.44 0.67 -29.07
CA VAL A 112 15.46 1.66 -29.43
C VAL A 112 16.81 1.25 -28.87
N VAL A 113 17.89 1.60 -29.58
CA VAL A 113 19.26 1.39 -29.13
C VAL A 113 20.01 2.70 -29.12
N SER A 114 20.91 2.90 -28.16
CA SER A 114 21.77 4.08 -28.10
C SER A 114 22.98 3.90 -29.07
N ARG A 115 23.06 4.79 -30.07
CA ARG A 115 24.19 4.87 -31.01
C ARG A 115 24.53 6.33 -31.26
N GLY A 116 25.80 6.65 -31.24
CA GLY A 116 26.28 8.01 -31.59
C GLY A 116 25.70 9.13 -30.73
N GLY A 117 25.32 8.86 -29.48
CA GLY A 117 24.74 9.88 -28.59
C GLY A 117 23.25 10.15 -28.80
N GLN A 118 22.55 9.33 -29.57
CA GLN A 118 21.10 9.38 -29.81
C GLN A 118 20.48 8.02 -29.66
N PHE A 119 19.15 7.95 -29.45
CA PHE A 119 18.40 6.70 -29.61
C PHE A 119 17.97 6.53 -31.05
N GLN A 120 18.15 5.30 -31.57
CA GLN A 120 17.72 4.91 -32.91
C GLN A 120 16.75 3.74 -32.80
N ARG A 121 15.67 3.78 -33.55
CA ARG A 121 14.73 2.66 -33.67
C ARG A 121 15.42 1.46 -34.30
N ILE A 122 15.15 0.28 -33.77
CA ILE A 122 15.57 -1.02 -34.31
C ILE A 122 14.39 -1.97 -34.43
N THR A 123 14.59 -3.08 -35.11
CA THR A 123 13.60 -4.16 -35.15
C THR A 123 13.59 -4.95 -33.85
N TRP A 124 12.51 -5.68 -33.60
CA TRP A 124 12.44 -6.60 -32.44
C TRP A 124 13.48 -7.73 -32.55
N ASP A 125 13.75 -8.25 -33.76
CA ASP A 125 14.76 -9.28 -33.96
C ASP A 125 16.16 -8.75 -33.60
N GLU A 126 16.50 -7.55 -34.06
CA GLU A 126 17.76 -6.90 -33.68
C GLU A 126 17.86 -6.64 -32.15
N ALA A 127 16.77 -6.20 -31.53
CA ALA A 127 16.72 -5.99 -30.08
C ALA A 127 16.93 -7.29 -29.29
N LEU A 128 16.28 -8.38 -29.74
CA LEU A 128 16.43 -9.71 -29.14
C LEU A 128 17.85 -10.26 -29.33
N ASP A 129 18.46 -10.05 -30.50
CA ASP A 129 19.83 -10.44 -30.77
C ASP A 129 20.84 -9.70 -29.89
N ILE A 130 20.65 -8.39 -29.71
CA ILE A 130 21.51 -7.58 -28.83
C ILE A 130 21.37 -8.06 -27.38
N ALA A 131 20.15 -8.21 -26.89
CA ALA A 131 19.88 -8.69 -25.54
C ALA A 131 20.40 -10.12 -25.32
N GLY A 132 20.18 -11.01 -26.28
CA GLY A 132 20.66 -12.39 -26.24
C GLY A 132 22.18 -12.53 -26.23
N ARG A 133 22.90 -11.71 -27.01
CA ARG A 133 24.36 -11.65 -26.93
C ARG A 133 24.83 -11.16 -25.56
N ALA A 134 24.28 -10.05 -25.07
CA ALA A 134 24.65 -9.52 -23.76
C ALA A 134 24.42 -10.52 -22.61
N LEU A 135 23.32 -11.28 -22.65
CA LEU A 135 23.05 -12.35 -21.68
C LEU A 135 24.03 -13.54 -21.83
N ARG A 136 24.42 -13.93 -23.05
CA ARG A 136 25.41 -15.02 -23.25
C ARG A 136 26.81 -14.63 -22.75
N GLU A 137 27.16 -13.36 -22.81
CA GLU A 137 28.46 -12.84 -22.36
C GLU A 137 28.50 -12.58 -20.84
N ALA A 138 27.35 -12.35 -20.20
CA ALA A 138 27.26 -12.09 -18.79
C ALA A 138 27.26 -13.37 -17.93
N ASP A 139 27.85 -13.30 -16.74
CA ASP A 139 27.74 -14.38 -15.75
C ASP A 139 26.30 -14.40 -15.18
N PRO A 140 25.57 -15.53 -15.29
CA PRO A 140 24.23 -15.67 -14.73
C PRO A 140 24.13 -15.31 -13.25
N ARG A 141 25.19 -15.58 -12.45
CA ARG A 141 25.25 -15.26 -11.02
C ARG A 141 25.43 -13.76 -10.73
N ARG A 142 25.77 -12.98 -11.75
CA ARG A 142 25.88 -11.51 -11.68
C ARG A 142 24.74 -10.80 -12.39
N THR A 143 23.75 -11.54 -12.87
CA THR A 143 22.57 -11.00 -13.55
C THR A 143 21.39 -10.94 -12.60
N PHE A 144 20.73 -9.78 -12.55
CA PHE A 144 19.59 -9.52 -11.68
C PHE A 144 18.31 -9.37 -12.50
N TRP A 145 17.27 -10.15 -12.14
CA TRP A 145 15.97 -10.15 -12.78
C TRP A 145 14.91 -9.58 -11.85
N TYR A 146 14.12 -8.62 -12.34
CA TYR A 146 13.16 -7.92 -11.51
C TYR A 146 11.80 -7.78 -12.18
N ALA A 147 10.74 -8.21 -11.49
CA ALA A 147 9.35 -8.01 -11.89
C ALA A 147 8.68 -6.94 -11.02
N SER A 148 7.97 -6.02 -11.66
CA SER A 148 7.16 -5.02 -10.94
C SER A 148 5.95 -5.70 -10.28
N GLY A 149 5.54 -5.23 -9.11
CA GLY A 149 4.26 -5.60 -8.49
C GLY A 149 3.01 -5.17 -9.25
N ARG A 150 3.18 -4.60 -10.45
CA ARG A 150 2.10 -4.31 -11.41
C ARG A 150 2.11 -5.25 -12.61
N SER A 151 3.11 -6.11 -12.73
CA SER A 151 3.17 -7.14 -13.77
C SER A 151 2.04 -8.15 -13.59
N GLY A 152 1.51 -8.68 -14.68
CA GLY A 152 0.61 -9.84 -14.64
C GLY A 152 1.35 -11.08 -14.16
N ASN A 153 0.64 -12.05 -13.61
CA ASN A 153 1.22 -13.29 -13.10
C ASN A 153 1.93 -14.07 -14.22
N GLU A 154 1.33 -14.11 -15.41
CA GLU A 154 1.88 -14.80 -16.58
C GLU A 154 3.22 -14.18 -17.02
N SER A 155 3.30 -12.85 -17.07
CA SER A 155 4.54 -12.14 -17.42
C SER A 155 5.64 -12.34 -16.38
N ALA A 156 5.29 -12.33 -15.09
CA ALA A 156 6.24 -12.57 -14.01
C ALA A 156 6.73 -14.02 -13.99
N PHE A 157 5.83 -14.98 -14.24
CA PHE A 157 6.17 -16.39 -14.39
C PHE A 157 7.13 -16.64 -15.56
N LEU A 158 6.85 -16.06 -16.73
CA LEU A 158 7.74 -16.17 -17.89
C LEU A 158 9.11 -15.56 -17.61
N LEU A 159 9.17 -14.40 -16.95
CA LEU A 159 10.45 -13.80 -16.53
C LEU A 159 11.24 -14.73 -15.62
N GLN A 160 10.59 -15.35 -14.64
CA GLN A 160 11.21 -16.30 -13.73
C GLN A 160 11.69 -17.56 -14.48
N LEU A 161 10.89 -18.07 -15.42
CA LEU A 161 11.24 -19.22 -16.23
C LEU A 161 12.48 -18.96 -17.08
N VAL A 162 12.53 -17.80 -17.75
CA VAL A 162 13.70 -17.38 -18.55
C VAL A 162 14.93 -17.22 -17.65
N ALA A 163 14.81 -16.58 -16.50
CA ALA A 163 15.93 -16.41 -15.58
C ALA A 163 16.48 -17.75 -15.06
N ARG A 164 15.61 -18.70 -14.75
CA ARG A 164 16.00 -20.06 -14.33
C ARG A 164 16.65 -20.85 -15.47
N ALA A 165 16.10 -20.79 -16.68
CA ALA A 165 16.68 -21.41 -17.86
C ALA A 165 18.07 -20.83 -18.21
N TYR A 166 18.24 -19.54 -17.98
CA TYR A 166 19.52 -18.84 -18.11
C TYR A 166 20.53 -19.20 -16.99
N GLY A 167 20.07 -19.74 -15.86
CA GLY A 167 20.92 -20.14 -14.73
C GLY A 167 21.14 -19.04 -13.68
N SER A 168 20.30 -17.99 -13.68
CA SER A 168 20.40 -16.94 -12.66
C SER A 168 19.57 -17.27 -11.42
N PRO A 169 20.16 -17.21 -10.20
CA PRO A 169 19.43 -17.39 -8.95
C PRO A 169 18.74 -16.09 -8.49
N HIS A 170 19.06 -14.95 -9.08
CA HIS A 170 18.64 -13.62 -8.61
C HIS A 170 17.37 -13.14 -9.30
N VAL A 171 16.24 -13.77 -8.95
CA VAL A 171 14.91 -13.38 -9.43
C VAL A 171 14.16 -12.71 -8.30
N HIS A 172 13.85 -11.44 -8.48
CA HIS A 172 13.21 -10.62 -7.47
C HIS A 172 11.97 -9.91 -7.99
N ASN A 173 11.14 -9.46 -7.06
CA ASN A 173 9.98 -8.66 -7.37
C ASN A 173 9.83 -7.49 -6.36
N CYS A 174 8.91 -6.61 -6.63
CA CYS A 174 8.69 -5.44 -5.79
C CYS A 174 8.25 -5.80 -4.35
N SER A 175 7.56 -6.92 -4.16
CA SER A 175 7.13 -7.37 -2.81
C SER A 175 8.31 -7.62 -1.89
N PHE A 176 9.40 -8.15 -2.44
CA PHE A 176 10.63 -8.42 -1.70
C PHE A 176 11.20 -7.14 -1.04
N TYR A 177 11.18 -6.02 -1.73
CA TYR A 177 11.70 -4.75 -1.22
C TYR A 177 10.66 -3.92 -0.45
N CYS A 178 9.38 -4.24 -0.61
CA CYS A 178 8.28 -3.45 -0.07
C CYS A 178 7.73 -4.06 1.23
N HIS A 179 7.39 -5.34 1.22
CA HIS A 179 6.68 -6.03 2.28
C HIS A 179 7.26 -7.40 2.64
N ASN A 180 8.52 -7.68 2.33
CA ASN A 180 9.15 -8.92 2.76
C ASN A 180 9.14 -9.06 4.30
N ALA A 181 9.41 -7.96 5.00
CA ALA A 181 9.29 -7.90 6.46
C ALA A 181 7.91 -8.33 6.96
N SER A 182 6.84 -7.90 6.27
CA SER A 182 5.47 -8.38 6.57
C SER A 182 5.31 -9.86 6.29
N SER A 183 5.80 -10.34 5.13
CA SER A 183 5.64 -11.75 4.75
C SER A 183 6.35 -12.69 5.72
N VAL A 184 7.58 -12.36 6.13
CA VAL A 184 8.33 -13.13 7.13
C VAL A 184 7.60 -13.13 8.47
N ALA A 185 7.26 -11.95 9.00
CA ALA A 185 6.60 -11.86 10.30
C ALA A 185 5.23 -12.56 10.33
N LEU A 186 4.43 -12.41 9.28
CA LEU A 186 3.10 -13.04 9.20
C LEU A 186 3.21 -14.56 9.05
N ALA A 187 4.22 -15.07 8.34
CA ALA A 187 4.50 -16.50 8.26
C ALA A 187 4.84 -17.05 9.65
N ASP A 188 5.59 -16.32 10.48
CA ASP A 188 5.86 -16.71 11.87
C ASP A 188 4.61 -16.66 12.75
N ILE A 189 3.71 -15.67 12.52
CA ILE A 189 2.52 -15.46 13.36
C ILE A 189 1.41 -16.47 13.05
N TYR A 190 1.12 -16.75 11.79
CA TYR A 190 0.01 -17.65 11.39
C TYR A 190 0.27 -18.47 10.11
N GLY A 191 1.53 -18.64 9.70
CA GLY A 191 1.91 -19.54 8.61
C GLY A 191 1.70 -19.00 7.19
N SER A 192 1.29 -17.74 7.01
CA SER A 192 1.04 -17.15 5.69
C SER A 192 1.55 -15.71 5.58
N GLY A 193 2.24 -15.37 4.51
CA GLY A 193 2.75 -14.03 4.26
C GLY A 193 1.73 -13.01 3.72
N THR A 194 0.43 -13.35 3.70
CA THR A 194 -0.65 -12.52 3.16
C THR A 194 -1.58 -11.99 4.26
N ALA A 195 -2.52 -11.11 3.91
CA ALA A 195 -3.52 -10.62 4.84
C ALA A 195 -4.43 -11.77 5.32
N SER A 196 -4.82 -11.75 6.60
CA SER A 196 -5.76 -12.70 7.19
C SER A 196 -7.23 -12.27 7.06
N VAL A 197 -7.49 -11.14 6.44
CA VAL A 197 -8.81 -10.52 6.27
C VAL A 197 -9.07 -10.12 4.83
N THR A 198 -10.35 -10.05 4.47
CA THR A 198 -10.85 -9.55 3.19
C THR A 198 -11.34 -8.10 3.30
N LEU A 199 -11.74 -7.50 2.16
CA LEU A 199 -12.36 -6.17 2.16
C LEU A 199 -13.71 -6.16 2.92
N GLU A 200 -14.45 -7.26 2.89
CA GLU A 200 -15.74 -7.38 3.60
C GLU A 200 -15.57 -7.34 5.12
N ASP A 201 -14.45 -7.83 5.65
CA ASP A 201 -14.18 -7.82 7.08
C ASP A 201 -14.07 -6.40 7.64
N LEU A 202 -13.64 -5.42 6.84
CA LEU A 202 -13.71 -4.01 7.22
C LEU A 202 -15.13 -3.53 7.49
N GLY A 203 -16.12 -4.15 6.85
CA GLY A 203 -17.54 -3.92 7.11
C GLY A 203 -18.02 -4.44 8.46
N LYS A 204 -17.31 -5.39 9.07
CA LYS A 204 -17.65 -6.07 10.32
C LYS A 204 -16.78 -5.64 11.51
N ALA A 205 -15.66 -4.96 11.22
CA ALA A 205 -14.75 -4.45 12.25
C ALA A 205 -15.39 -3.30 13.03
N ASP A 206 -15.04 -3.18 14.30
CA ASP A 206 -15.37 -2.06 15.19
C ASP A 206 -14.15 -1.24 15.60
N LEU A 207 -12.94 -1.76 15.33
CA LEU A 207 -11.69 -1.03 15.50
C LEU A 207 -10.76 -1.24 14.30
N VAL A 208 -10.11 -0.18 13.87
CA VAL A 208 -8.94 -0.23 12.98
C VAL A 208 -7.77 0.49 13.63
N LEU A 209 -6.62 -0.18 13.76
CA LEU A 209 -5.33 0.43 14.04
C LEU A 209 -4.56 0.52 12.71
N LEU A 210 -4.18 1.74 12.31
CA LEU A 210 -3.51 2.03 11.05
C LEU A 210 -2.11 2.58 11.31
N ALA A 211 -1.07 1.78 11.05
CA ALA A 211 0.32 2.13 11.34
C ALA A 211 1.16 2.37 10.08
N GLY A 212 1.97 3.42 10.07
CA GLY A 212 2.96 3.67 9.04
C GLY A 212 2.39 3.79 7.62
N ALA A 213 1.18 4.34 7.47
CA ALA A 213 0.47 4.44 6.21
C ALA A 213 -0.15 5.81 5.97
N ASN A 214 -0.20 6.25 4.71
CA ASN A 214 -0.97 7.43 4.29
C ASN A 214 -1.98 7.06 3.18
N PRO A 215 -3.09 6.40 3.50
CA PRO A 215 -4.09 6.01 2.52
C PRO A 215 -4.73 7.20 1.80
N ALA A 216 -4.79 8.37 2.40
CA ALA A 216 -5.30 9.57 1.72
C ALA A 216 -4.51 9.91 0.45
N SER A 217 -3.21 9.63 0.46
CA SER A 217 -2.33 9.82 -0.70
C SER A 217 -2.27 8.58 -1.60
N ASN A 218 -2.09 7.38 -1.01
CA ASN A 218 -1.72 6.17 -1.74
C ASN A 218 -2.89 5.22 -2.00
N HIS A 219 -3.87 5.16 -1.10
CA HIS A 219 -5.02 4.25 -1.15
C HIS A 219 -6.34 4.99 -0.85
N PRO A 220 -6.75 6.01 -1.64
CA PRO A 220 -7.88 6.87 -1.27
C PRO A 220 -9.20 6.12 -1.03
N ARG A 221 -9.35 4.93 -1.63
CA ARG A 221 -10.51 4.06 -1.45
C ARG A 221 -10.62 3.51 -0.02
N LEU A 222 -9.49 3.29 0.66
CA LEU A 222 -9.49 2.84 2.06
C LEU A 222 -10.13 3.88 2.98
N LEU A 223 -9.96 5.18 2.70
CA LEU A 223 -10.61 6.22 3.52
C LEU A 223 -12.14 6.13 3.50
N THR A 224 -12.72 5.67 2.40
CA THR A 224 -14.16 5.40 2.34
C THR A 224 -14.56 4.35 3.38
N GLN A 225 -13.79 3.26 3.47
CA GLN A 225 -14.05 2.19 4.43
C GLN A 225 -13.86 2.67 5.88
N LEU A 226 -12.80 3.41 6.17
CA LEU A 226 -12.54 3.96 7.51
C LEU A 226 -13.63 4.95 7.95
N ILE A 227 -14.10 5.81 7.05
CA ILE A 227 -15.18 6.75 7.35
C ILE A 227 -16.52 5.99 7.58
N HIS A 228 -16.79 4.95 6.79
CA HIS A 228 -17.98 4.11 7.00
C HIS A 228 -17.89 3.34 8.32
N LEU A 229 -16.74 2.78 8.67
CA LEU A 229 -16.52 2.14 9.98
C LEU A 229 -16.84 3.11 11.12
N ARG A 230 -16.29 4.34 11.07
CA ARG A 230 -16.59 5.34 12.10
C ARG A 230 -18.05 5.74 12.18
N ARG A 231 -18.74 5.82 11.04
CA ARG A 231 -20.19 6.12 11.00
C ARG A 231 -21.06 5.02 11.64
N ARG A 232 -20.55 3.79 11.69
CA ARG A 232 -21.18 2.68 12.41
C ARG A 232 -20.84 2.64 13.90
N GLY A 233 -20.07 3.61 14.41
CA GLY A 233 -19.62 3.67 15.80
C GLY A 233 -18.25 3.08 16.04
N GLY A 234 -17.62 2.47 15.02
CA GLY A 234 -16.26 1.94 15.12
C GLY A 234 -15.21 3.03 15.32
N LYS A 235 -14.02 2.63 15.75
CA LYS A 235 -12.91 3.51 16.11
C LYS A 235 -11.72 3.33 15.19
N VAL A 236 -10.97 4.42 14.97
CA VAL A 236 -9.74 4.41 14.15
C VAL A 236 -8.61 5.03 14.96
N ILE A 237 -7.59 4.23 15.25
CA ILE A 237 -6.32 4.66 15.82
C ILE A 237 -5.31 4.79 14.68
N VAL A 238 -4.69 5.95 14.53
CA VAL A 238 -3.60 6.18 13.56
C VAL A 238 -2.28 6.26 14.31
N VAL A 239 -1.29 5.50 13.82
CA VAL A 239 0.10 5.54 14.28
C VAL A 239 0.97 6.05 13.12
N ASN A 240 1.41 7.30 13.21
CA ASN A 240 2.22 7.91 12.16
C ASN A 240 3.04 9.08 12.76
N PRO A 241 4.36 9.17 12.54
CA PRO A 241 5.19 10.24 13.08
C PRO A 241 4.78 11.64 12.60
N ILE A 242 4.11 11.73 11.44
CA ILE A 242 3.64 12.98 10.84
C ILE A 242 2.11 13.05 10.90
N ARG A 243 1.55 14.19 11.31
CA ARG A 243 0.11 14.45 11.26
C ARG A 243 -0.34 14.75 9.83
N GLU A 244 -0.76 13.71 9.13
CA GLU A 244 -1.31 13.80 7.79
C GLU A 244 -2.74 14.37 7.82
N LEU A 245 -2.97 15.44 7.05
CA LEU A 245 -4.29 16.09 7.01
C LEU A 245 -5.41 15.12 6.62
N GLY A 246 -5.14 14.24 5.66
CA GLY A 246 -6.11 13.26 5.15
C GLY A 246 -6.44 12.14 6.13
N LEU A 247 -5.60 11.91 7.16
CA LEU A 247 -5.84 10.96 8.23
C LEU A 247 -6.58 11.59 9.43
N GLN A 248 -6.64 12.93 9.48
CA GLN A 248 -7.45 13.64 10.45
C GLN A 248 -8.85 13.91 9.91
N ARG A 249 -8.93 14.48 8.69
CA ARG A 249 -10.19 14.84 8.03
C ARG A 249 -10.12 14.72 6.52
N PHE A 250 -11.13 14.08 5.96
CA PHE A 250 -11.19 13.84 4.52
C PHE A 250 -12.57 14.16 3.95
N ARG A 251 -12.62 14.68 2.73
CA ARG A 251 -13.85 14.93 1.98
C ARG A 251 -14.00 13.87 0.89
N LEU A 252 -14.92 12.94 1.12
CA LEU A 252 -15.27 11.91 0.12
C LEU A 252 -16.08 12.55 -1.02
N PRO A 253 -15.60 12.48 -2.28
CA PRO A 253 -16.36 13.04 -3.41
C PRO A 253 -17.69 12.34 -3.68
N SER A 254 -17.81 11.06 -3.32
CA SER A 254 -19.00 10.23 -3.51
C SER A 254 -20.04 10.37 -2.39
N ASP A 255 -19.81 11.23 -1.41
CA ASP A 255 -20.68 11.40 -0.25
C ASP A 255 -20.94 12.89 0.01
N ALA A 256 -22.18 13.32 -0.19
CA ALA A 256 -22.56 14.73 -0.11
C ALA A 256 -22.27 15.37 1.26
N ARG A 257 -22.52 14.66 2.37
CA ARG A 257 -22.24 15.16 3.71
C ARG A 257 -20.73 15.35 3.92
N SER A 258 -19.94 14.35 3.48
CA SER A 258 -18.49 14.39 3.57
C SER A 258 -17.90 15.47 2.65
N LEU A 259 -18.46 15.65 1.45
CA LEU A 259 -17.99 16.64 0.48
C LEU A 259 -18.11 18.07 1.04
N VAL A 260 -19.19 18.38 1.70
CA VAL A 260 -19.46 19.72 2.28
C VAL A 260 -18.72 19.91 3.60
N ALA A 261 -19.00 19.06 4.59
CA ALA A 261 -18.51 19.24 5.96
C ALA A 261 -17.13 18.62 6.21
N GLY A 262 -16.71 17.66 5.37
CA GLY A 262 -15.58 16.75 5.64
C GLY A 262 -15.92 15.73 6.73
N SER A 263 -15.35 14.56 6.64
CA SER A 263 -15.48 13.49 7.64
C SER A 263 -14.19 13.35 8.43
N GLN A 264 -14.31 13.19 9.74
CA GLN A 264 -13.20 12.82 10.60
C GLN A 264 -12.79 11.37 10.25
N VAL A 265 -11.47 11.08 10.21
CA VAL A 265 -10.93 9.77 9.84
C VAL A 265 -10.43 9.02 11.06
N SER A 266 -9.70 9.67 11.96
CA SER A 266 -9.15 9.07 13.18
C SER A 266 -9.86 9.54 14.43
N ASP A 267 -9.98 8.66 15.42
CA ASP A 267 -10.42 8.98 16.79
C ASP A 267 -9.22 9.33 17.65
N LEU A 268 -8.12 8.58 17.51
CA LEU A 268 -6.86 8.81 18.21
C LEU A 268 -5.71 8.84 17.21
N TYR A 269 -4.71 9.68 17.47
CA TYR A 269 -3.55 9.86 16.60
C TYR A 269 -2.26 9.82 17.43
N LEU A 270 -1.55 8.70 17.37
CA LEU A 270 -0.26 8.48 18.02
C LEU A 270 0.88 8.89 17.10
N GLN A 271 1.82 9.70 17.61
CA GLN A 271 2.98 10.16 16.85
C GLN A 271 4.28 9.61 17.46
N PRO A 272 4.63 8.34 17.18
CA PRO A 272 5.88 7.79 17.67
C PRO A 272 7.08 8.48 17.03
N ARG A 273 8.23 8.41 17.70
CA ARG A 273 9.52 8.69 17.06
C ARG A 273 9.78 7.62 16.00
N ILE A 274 10.48 8.00 14.93
CA ILE A 274 10.94 7.04 13.92
C ILE A 274 11.83 6.00 14.62
N GLY A 275 11.49 4.71 14.44
CA GLY A 275 12.14 3.57 15.12
C GLY A 275 11.58 3.25 16.51
N GLY A 276 10.56 3.98 16.98
CA GLY A 276 9.90 3.73 18.27
C GLY A 276 8.74 2.72 18.21
N ASP A 277 8.53 2.07 17.08
CA ASP A 277 7.34 1.24 16.82
C ASP A 277 7.27 0.00 17.73
N ILE A 278 8.37 -0.74 17.90
CA ILE A 278 8.45 -1.89 18.80
C ILE A 278 8.09 -1.47 20.23
N ALA A 279 8.69 -0.39 20.73
CA ALA A 279 8.43 0.12 22.06
C ALA A 279 6.95 0.52 22.23
N LEU A 280 6.36 1.16 21.22
CA LEU A 280 4.95 1.53 21.20
C LEU A 280 4.03 0.30 21.32
N PHE A 281 4.22 -0.70 20.44
CA PHE A 281 3.36 -1.88 20.44
C PHE A 281 3.58 -2.76 21.67
N THR A 282 4.80 -2.82 22.20
CA THR A 282 5.11 -3.49 23.46
C THR A 282 4.45 -2.79 24.65
N ALA A 283 4.46 -1.45 24.68
CA ALA A 283 3.73 -0.69 25.70
C ALA A 283 2.22 -0.97 25.65
N LEU A 284 1.64 -0.95 24.46
CA LEU A 284 0.23 -1.30 24.27
C LEU A 284 -0.07 -2.73 24.70
N LEU A 285 0.79 -3.69 24.36
CA LEU A 285 0.66 -5.10 24.75
C LEU A 285 0.66 -5.28 26.28
N ARG A 286 1.41 -4.44 27.02
CA ARG A 286 1.41 -4.41 28.49
C ARG A 286 0.14 -3.80 29.08
N LEU A 287 -0.48 -2.87 28.37
CA LEU A 287 -1.65 -2.11 28.86
C LEU A 287 -3.00 -2.75 28.51
N VAL A 288 -3.07 -3.53 27.42
CA VAL A 288 -4.33 -4.16 27.01
C VAL A 288 -4.65 -5.39 27.84
N GLY A 289 -5.93 -5.65 28.06
CA GLY A 289 -6.38 -6.94 28.59
C GLY A 289 -6.23 -8.03 27.55
N TRP A 290 -5.67 -9.17 27.92
CA TRP A 290 -5.51 -10.32 27.02
C TRP A 290 -6.81 -11.14 26.95
N ASP A 291 -7.12 -11.69 25.79
CA ASP A 291 -8.17 -12.69 25.59
C ASP A 291 -7.59 -14.07 25.97
N GLU A 292 -7.65 -14.38 27.26
CA GLU A 292 -7.00 -15.58 27.82
C GLU A 292 -7.52 -16.87 27.17
N GLN A 293 -8.82 -16.93 26.87
CA GLN A 293 -9.41 -18.10 26.22
C GLN A 293 -8.85 -18.32 24.82
N PHE A 294 -8.71 -17.24 24.04
CA PHE A 294 -8.12 -17.31 22.71
C PHE A 294 -6.63 -17.64 22.78
N VAL A 295 -5.90 -17.00 23.68
CA VAL A 295 -4.45 -17.18 23.83
C VAL A 295 -4.13 -18.63 24.19
N GLU A 296 -4.84 -19.20 25.15
CA GLU A 296 -4.65 -20.61 25.59
C GLU A 296 -4.99 -21.60 24.46
N ALA A 297 -6.11 -21.38 23.76
CA ALA A 297 -6.61 -22.33 22.76
C ALA A 297 -5.88 -22.24 21.40
N HIS A 298 -5.34 -21.09 21.02
CA HIS A 298 -4.93 -20.81 19.64
C HIS A 298 -3.51 -20.25 19.48
N THR A 299 -2.76 -20.08 20.57
CA THR A 299 -1.39 -19.55 20.48
C THR A 299 -0.37 -20.45 21.16
N SER A 300 0.90 -20.23 20.86
CA SER A 300 2.05 -20.81 21.54
C SER A 300 3.04 -19.72 21.94
N GLY A 301 3.85 -19.96 23.00
CA GLY A 301 4.86 -19.03 23.47
C GLY A 301 4.31 -17.83 24.27
N ALA A 302 3.03 -17.86 24.68
CA ALA A 302 2.42 -16.79 25.46
C ALA A 302 3.11 -16.58 26.82
N ASP A 303 3.48 -17.64 27.49
CA ASP A 303 4.14 -17.56 28.81
C ASP A 303 5.55 -16.96 28.69
N GLN A 304 6.30 -17.34 27.68
CA GLN A 304 7.62 -16.76 27.39
C GLN A 304 7.50 -15.25 27.10
N LEU A 305 6.46 -14.86 26.36
CA LEU A 305 6.20 -13.46 26.09
C LEU A 305 5.82 -12.70 27.37
N ARG A 306 5.00 -13.28 28.24
CA ARG A 306 4.65 -12.70 29.55
C ARG A 306 5.85 -12.49 30.44
N GLU A 307 6.72 -13.51 30.52
CA GLU A 307 7.97 -13.44 31.26
C GLU A 307 8.86 -12.29 30.74
N HIS A 308 9.04 -12.22 29.41
CA HIS A 308 9.80 -11.12 28.80
C HIS A 308 9.18 -9.75 29.09
N LEU A 309 7.86 -9.64 29.08
CA LEU A 309 7.15 -8.39 29.35
C LEU A 309 7.20 -7.97 30.82
N ALA A 310 7.35 -8.90 31.77
CA ALA A 310 7.22 -8.63 33.20
C ALA A 310 8.20 -7.57 33.71
N ASP A 311 9.41 -7.57 33.21
CA ASP A 311 10.48 -6.63 33.60
C ASP A 311 10.44 -5.28 32.86
N LEU A 312 9.60 -5.14 31.84
CA LEU A 312 9.52 -3.93 31.04
C LEU A 312 8.58 -2.89 31.68
N GLN A 313 9.11 -1.70 31.94
CA GLN A 313 8.34 -0.59 32.50
C GLN A 313 7.66 0.19 31.37
N VAL A 314 6.33 0.36 31.46
CA VAL A 314 5.51 1.00 30.42
C VAL A 314 5.96 2.46 30.20
N GLU A 315 6.35 3.17 31.24
CA GLU A 315 6.82 4.55 31.17
C GLU A 315 8.13 4.66 30.38
N GLN A 316 9.01 3.66 30.52
CA GLN A 316 10.27 3.61 29.75
C GLN A 316 9.99 3.31 28.26
N LEU A 317 9.04 2.40 27.99
CA LEU A 317 8.57 2.11 26.64
C LEU A 317 7.90 3.32 26.00
N ALA A 318 7.05 4.04 26.74
CA ALA A 318 6.41 5.29 26.29
C ALA A 318 7.46 6.35 25.93
N LYS A 319 8.47 6.52 26.77
CA LYS A 319 9.60 7.45 26.52
C LYS A 319 10.42 7.02 25.29
N ALA A 320 10.68 5.73 25.12
CA ALA A 320 11.38 5.19 23.95
C ALA A 320 10.57 5.37 22.66
N ALA A 321 9.26 5.10 22.71
CA ALA A 321 8.33 5.35 21.62
C ALA A 321 8.16 6.85 21.33
N GLY A 322 8.35 7.71 22.31
CA GLY A 322 8.10 9.14 22.21
C GLY A 322 6.61 9.50 22.19
N VAL A 323 5.77 8.66 22.82
CA VAL A 323 4.32 8.83 22.91
C VAL A 323 3.92 9.10 24.36
N PRO A 324 3.07 10.09 24.64
CA PRO A 324 2.58 10.37 26.00
C PRO A 324 1.83 9.17 26.60
N MET A 325 2.01 8.91 27.91
CA MET A 325 1.31 7.83 28.60
C MET A 325 -0.21 7.91 28.44
N ALA A 326 -0.80 9.09 28.59
CA ALA A 326 -2.24 9.30 28.42
C ALA A 326 -2.76 8.87 27.03
N ASP A 327 -1.96 9.06 25.98
CA ASP A 327 -2.32 8.63 24.61
C ASP A 327 -2.19 7.10 24.47
N LEU A 328 -1.23 6.46 25.14
CA LEU A 328 -1.10 5.00 25.19
C LEU A 328 -2.25 4.35 25.95
N GLU A 329 -2.62 4.91 27.11
CA GLU A 329 -3.76 4.46 27.92
C GLU A 329 -5.07 4.58 27.13
N ALA A 330 -5.29 5.72 26.45
CA ALA A 330 -6.45 5.90 25.59
C ALA A 330 -6.48 4.91 24.42
N ALA A 331 -5.32 4.59 23.83
CA ALA A 331 -5.23 3.58 22.79
C ALA A 331 -5.53 2.17 23.32
N ALA A 332 -4.97 1.83 24.47
CA ALA A 332 -5.18 0.54 25.15
C ALA A 332 -6.65 0.35 25.53
N GLU A 333 -7.33 1.38 26.02
CA GLU A 333 -8.76 1.38 26.31
C GLU A 333 -9.59 1.07 25.04
N LEU A 334 -9.31 1.77 23.94
CA LEU A 334 -9.99 1.53 22.67
C LEU A 334 -9.75 0.12 22.14
N ILE A 335 -8.52 -0.42 22.25
CA ILE A 335 -8.17 -1.76 21.81
C ILE A 335 -8.84 -2.81 22.70
N THR A 336 -8.84 -2.61 24.03
CA THR A 336 -9.45 -3.53 24.99
C THR A 336 -10.97 -3.57 24.85
N GLY A 337 -11.60 -2.43 24.59
CA GLY A 337 -13.04 -2.33 24.38
C GLY A 337 -13.55 -2.85 23.06
N ALA A 338 -12.67 -3.10 22.09
CA ALA A 338 -13.06 -3.59 20.78
C ALA A 338 -13.30 -5.11 20.80
N ARG A 339 -14.35 -5.54 20.09
CA ARG A 339 -14.64 -6.95 19.85
C ARG A 339 -13.92 -7.47 18.59
N ASN A 340 -13.92 -6.68 17.52
CA ASN A 340 -13.36 -7.04 16.22
C ASN A 340 -12.38 -5.98 15.75
N GLY A 341 -11.08 -6.21 15.96
CA GLY A 341 -10.02 -5.29 15.55
C GLY A 341 -9.29 -5.75 14.29
N ILE A 342 -9.06 -4.83 13.35
CA ILE A 342 -8.18 -5.04 12.20
C ILE A 342 -6.98 -4.12 12.34
N PHE A 343 -5.78 -4.71 12.42
CA PHE A 343 -4.53 -3.97 12.44
C PHE A 343 -3.93 -3.91 11.05
N MET A 344 -3.73 -2.69 10.58
CA MET A 344 -3.25 -2.38 9.25
C MET A 344 -1.93 -1.66 9.29
N TRP A 345 -1.04 -1.94 8.35
CA TRP A 345 0.21 -1.20 8.20
C TRP A 345 0.68 -1.11 6.76
N CYS A 346 1.61 -0.18 6.51
CA CYS A 346 2.28 -0.02 5.24
C CYS A 346 3.79 0.11 5.45
N MET A 347 4.49 0.63 4.44
CA MET A 347 5.96 0.71 4.40
C MET A 347 6.59 1.55 5.52
N GLY A 348 5.84 2.45 6.16
CA GLY A 348 6.32 3.16 7.35
C GLY A 348 6.69 2.22 8.51
N LEU A 349 6.14 0.99 8.53
CA LEU A 349 6.49 -0.02 9.53
C LEU A 349 7.56 -0.98 9.03
N THR A 350 7.60 -1.29 7.72
CA THR A 350 8.46 -2.33 7.15
C THR A 350 9.80 -1.83 6.66
N HIS A 351 9.92 -0.55 6.26
CA HIS A 351 11.16 0.04 5.74
C HIS A 351 12.07 0.54 6.87
N HIS A 352 12.38 -0.34 7.80
CA HIS A 352 13.29 -0.13 8.92
C HIS A 352 14.26 -1.30 9.03
N THR A 353 15.39 -1.10 9.73
CA THR A 353 16.31 -2.18 10.10
C THR A 353 15.58 -3.30 10.85
N HIS A 354 14.62 -2.94 11.70
CA HIS A 354 13.80 -3.87 12.48
C HIS A 354 12.37 -4.01 11.95
N GLY A 355 12.18 -3.88 10.63
CA GLY A 355 10.84 -3.91 10.02
C GLY A 355 10.06 -5.20 10.28
N THR A 356 10.73 -6.34 10.31
CA THR A 356 10.11 -7.64 10.66
C THR A 356 9.64 -7.65 12.11
N ASP A 357 10.45 -7.17 13.03
CA ASP A 357 10.13 -7.15 14.47
C ASP A 357 9.04 -6.12 14.80
N ASN A 358 8.97 -5.00 14.05
CA ASN A 358 7.84 -4.08 14.13
C ASN A 358 6.51 -4.80 13.83
N VAL A 359 6.49 -5.62 12.78
CA VAL A 359 5.28 -6.38 12.41
C VAL A 359 4.99 -7.49 13.41
N ARG A 360 6.01 -8.18 13.95
CA ARG A 360 5.85 -9.18 15.02
C ARG A 360 5.27 -8.56 16.28
N ALA A 361 5.75 -7.39 16.71
CA ALA A 361 5.23 -6.69 17.88
C ALA A 361 3.74 -6.32 17.70
N LEU A 362 3.36 -5.82 16.51
CA LEU A 362 1.97 -5.57 16.17
C LEU A 362 1.14 -6.86 16.12
N GLY A 363 1.71 -7.94 15.60
CA GLY A 363 1.08 -9.27 15.56
C GLY A 363 0.83 -9.85 16.93
N ASN A 364 1.79 -9.74 17.85
CA ASN A 364 1.63 -10.15 19.24
C ASN A 364 0.48 -9.41 19.92
N LEU A 365 0.34 -8.11 19.67
CA LEU A 365 -0.79 -7.32 20.18
C LEU A 365 -2.14 -7.84 19.64
N ALA A 366 -2.19 -8.23 18.35
CA ALA A 366 -3.40 -8.80 17.76
C ALA A 366 -3.73 -10.18 18.32
N LEU A 367 -2.73 -11.04 18.50
CA LEU A 367 -2.90 -12.37 19.11
C LEU A 367 -3.36 -12.27 20.55
N ALA A 368 -2.75 -11.40 21.36
CA ALA A 368 -3.15 -11.16 22.74
C ALA A 368 -4.63 -10.74 22.87
N ARG A 369 -5.16 -10.05 21.86
CA ARG A 369 -6.56 -9.62 21.79
C ARG A 369 -7.50 -10.60 21.08
N GLY A 370 -7.02 -11.74 20.63
CA GLY A 370 -7.80 -12.68 19.83
C GLY A 370 -8.28 -12.08 18.49
N PHE A 371 -7.58 -11.11 17.92
CA PHE A 371 -7.95 -10.45 16.66
C PHE A 371 -7.42 -11.22 15.45
N LEU A 372 -7.67 -12.52 15.42
CA LEU A 372 -7.29 -13.39 14.31
C LEU A 372 -8.29 -14.56 14.16
N GLY A 373 -8.47 -15.04 12.93
CA GLY A 373 -9.24 -16.25 12.65
C GLY A 373 -10.76 -16.11 12.74
N ARG A 374 -11.30 -14.89 12.80
CA ARG A 374 -12.75 -14.63 12.85
C ARG A 374 -13.16 -13.44 11.95
N PRO A 375 -14.40 -13.39 11.49
CA PRO A 375 -14.89 -12.30 10.65
C PRO A 375 -14.75 -10.93 11.33
N GLY A 376 -14.19 -9.96 10.60
CA GLY A 376 -14.01 -8.58 11.07
C GLY A 376 -12.79 -8.36 11.97
N ALA A 377 -11.94 -9.37 12.17
CA ALA A 377 -10.73 -9.27 12.97
C ALA A 377 -9.53 -9.88 12.25
N GLY A 378 -8.37 -9.22 12.28
CA GLY A 378 -7.14 -9.74 11.68
C GLY A 378 -6.06 -8.74 11.38
N LEU A 379 -5.08 -9.19 10.61
CA LEU A 379 -3.87 -8.49 10.22
C LEU A 379 -3.89 -8.20 8.72
N MET A 380 -3.67 -6.93 8.34
CA MET A 380 -3.78 -6.47 6.96
C MET A 380 -2.61 -5.59 6.55
N PRO A 381 -1.56 -6.15 5.94
CA PRO A 381 -0.56 -5.34 5.25
C PRO A 381 -1.20 -4.61 4.06
N ILE A 382 -1.13 -3.28 4.05
CA ILE A 382 -1.67 -2.45 2.97
C ILE A 382 -0.61 -2.36 1.88
N ARG A 383 -0.67 -3.25 0.90
CA ARG A 383 0.28 -3.30 -0.20
C ARG A 383 -0.05 -2.24 -1.26
N GLY A 384 0.99 -1.58 -1.80
CA GLY A 384 0.82 -0.45 -2.71
C GLY A 384 0.38 -0.84 -4.11
N HIS A 385 1.09 -1.76 -4.74
CA HIS A 385 0.82 -2.14 -6.12
C HIS A 385 -0.31 -3.16 -6.23
N SER A 386 -1.00 -3.14 -7.37
CA SER A 386 -2.21 -3.94 -7.62
C SER A 386 -1.99 -5.45 -7.58
N ASN A 387 -0.80 -5.92 -7.93
CA ASN A 387 -0.48 -7.35 -8.02
C ASN A 387 0.73 -7.76 -7.17
N VAL A 388 1.07 -6.99 -6.13
CA VAL A 388 2.21 -7.30 -5.26
C VAL A 388 2.07 -8.69 -4.62
N GLN A 389 0.87 -9.06 -4.20
CA GLN A 389 0.64 -10.38 -3.62
C GLN A 389 0.74 -11.49 -4.67
N GLY A 390 0.16 -11.31 -5.86
CA GLY A 390 0.21 -12.32 -6.92
C GLY A 390 1.61 -12.55 -7.49
N VAL A 391 2.42 -11.50 -7.66
CA VAL A 391 3.82 -11.63 -8.13
C VAL A 391 4.76 -12.08 -7.02
N GLY A 392 4.40 -11.87 -5.76
CA GLY A 392 5.23 -12.16 -4.60
C GLY A 392 4.94 -13.50 -3.92
N SER A 393 3.93 -14.21 -4.37
CA SER A 393 3.51 -15.51 -3.83
C SER A 393 4.17 -16.71 -4.50
#